data_648996d9bb96a9ebf71f5ba2fd94e68f
#
_entry.id   648996d9bb96a9ebf71f5ba2fd94e68f
#
_cell.length_a   1.000
_cell.length_b   1.000
_cell.length_c   1.000
_cell.angle_alpha   90.00
_cell.angle_beta   90.00
_cell.angle_gamma   90.00
#
_symmetry.space_group_name_H-M   'P 1'
#
loop_
_entity.id
_entity.type
_entity.pdbx_description
1 polymer ?
#
loop_
_entity_poly.entity_id
_entity_poly.type
_entity_poly.pdbx_seq_one_letter_code
_entity_poly.pdbx_strand_id
1 'polypeptide(L)'
;MKSFFGTDRLKRCRILKAILFIIIMISAVSSMSLLYKSVYAQEENQHKYAAKKRVLFISSYSYAWETVPEQIAGIKEVLNEDVVIDYKFMDSKNLTSSESVDDFYRHMVYYLGEVEPYDAIIVGDDAAFNFAVDNKDTLFKDIPIGTYTLKESVYIDD
;
A
#
# COMPACT_ATOMS: atom_id res chain seq x y z
N MET A 1 -0.53 -47.69 -65.77
CA MET A 1 0.51 -46.76 -65.25
C MET A 1 -0.11 -45.51 -64.76
N LYS A 2 -0.93 -45.59 -63.73
CA LYS A 2 -1.62 -44.44 -63.07
C LYS A 2 -1.93 -44.78 -61.62
N SER A 3 -0.96 -44.76 -60.69
CA SER A 3 -1.29 -44.80 -59.26
C SER A 3 -0.16 -44.32 -58.30
N PHE A 4 0.91 -43.72 -58.85
CA PHE A 4 2.06 -43.35 -58.04
C PHE A 4 2.03 -41.86 -57.49
N PHE A 5 1.16 -41.03 -58.08
CA PHE A 5 1.14 -39.58 -57.72
C PHE A 5 0.18 -39.18 -56.61
N GLY A 6 -0.69 -40.08 -56.14
CA GLY A 6 -1.71 -39.72 -55.11
C GLY A 6 -1.24 -39.79 -53.63
N THR A 7 -0.30 -40.72 -53.41
CA THR A 7 0.12 -41.00 -51.99
C THR A 7 1.07 -39.93 -51.41
N ASP A 8 1.86 -39.26 -52.23
CA ASP A 8 2.79 -38.24 -51.80
C ASP A 8 2.10 -36.90 -51.40
N ARG A 9 1.03 -36.55 -52.11
CA ARG A 9 0.22 -35.36 -51.69
C ARG A 9 -0.46 -35.55 -50.37
N LEU A 10 -1.01 -36.71 -50.07
CA LEU A 10 -1.67 -37.02 -48.81
C LEU A 10 -0.68 -37.06 -47.64
N LYS A 11 0.51 -37.61 -47.85
CA LYS A 11 1.58 -37.61 -46.85
C LYS A 11 2.06 -36.19 -46.54
N ARG A 12 2.31 -35.36 -47.55
CA ARG A 12 2.69 -33.94 -47.38
C ARG A 12 1.62 -33.16 -46.64
N CYS A 13 0.34 -33.35 -46.93
CA CYS A 13 -0.76 -32.68 -46.25
C CYS A 13 -0.86 -33.07 -44.75
N ARG A 14 -0.60 -34.35 -44.42
CA ARG A 14 -0.55 -34.82 -43.02
C ARG A 14 0.63 -34.23 -42.26
N ILE A 15 1.80 -34.16 -42.90
CA ILE A 15 3.00 -33.56 -42.29
C ILE A 15 2.80 -32.05 -42.05
N LEU A 16 2.22 -31.33 -43.04
CA LEU A 16 1.92 -29.89 -42.86
C LEU A 16 0.94 -29.64 -41.69
N LYS A 17 -0.10 -30.46 -41.56
CA LYS A 17 -1.06 -30.36 -40.45
C LYS A 17 -0.39 -30.65 -39.10
N ALA A 18 0.50 -31.63 -39.04
CA ALA A 18 1.25 -31.94 -37.81
C ALA A 18 2.20 -30.80 -37.43
N ILE A 19 2.90 -30.20 -38.38
CA ILE A 19 3.77 -29.04 -38.15
C ILE A 19 2.96 -27.83 -37.66
N LEU A 20 1.83 -27.55 -38.30
CA LEU A 20 0.95 -26.46 -37.88
C LEU A 20 0.43 -26.66 -36.46
N PHE A 21 0.04 -27.90 -36.11
CA PHE A 21 -0.40 -28.23 -34.75
C PHE A 21 0.72 -28.03 -33.72
N ILE A 22 1.94 -28.43 -34.03
CA ILE A 22 3.11 -28.22 -33.14
C ILE A 22 3.39 -26.74 -32.95
N ILE A 23 3.29 -25.92 -33.99
CA ILE A 23 3.49 -24.46 -33.90
C ILE A 23 2.43 -23.83 -32.97
N ILE A 24 1.16 -24.24 -33.11
CA ILE A 24 0.08 -23.74 -32.27
C ILE A 24 0.30 -24.13 -30.79
N MET A 25 0.73 -25.36 -30.52
CA MET A 25 1.04 -25.82 -29.17
C MET A 25 2.21 -25.06 -28.55
N ILE A 26 3.28 -24.80 -29.33
CA ILE A 26 4.43 -24.00 -28.84
C ILE A 26 4.01 -22.56 -28.55
N SER A 27 3.17 -21.95 -29.38
CA SER A 27 2.69 -20.58 -29.16
C SER A 27 1.77 -20.49 -27.92
N ALA A 28 0.95 -21.50 -27.67
CA ALA A 28 0.10 -21.58 -26.48
C ALA A 28 0.92 -21.70 -25.17
N VAL A 29 1.98 -22.52 -25.17
CA VAL A 29 2.88 -22.69 -24.04
C VAL A 29 3.65 -21.39 -23.75
N SER A 30 4.13 -20.68 -24.79
CA SER A 30 4.85 -19.42 -24.62
C SER A 30 3.93 -18.30 -24.09
N SER A 31 2.69 -18.23 -24.51
CA SER A 31 1.73 -17.24 -23.96
C SER A 31 1.35 -17.53 -22.49
N MET A 32 1.20 -18.82 -22.12
CA MET A 32 1.00 -19.23 -20.73
C MET A 32 2.17 -18.81 -19.82
N SER A 33 3.41 -18.96 -20.31
CA SER A 33 4.60 -18.59 -19.50
C SER A 33 4.72 -17.09 -19.26
N LEU A 34 4.26 -16.26 -20.19
CA LEU A 34 4.22 -14.80 -20.02
C LEU A 34 3.16 -14.37 -19.01
N LEU A 35 1.97 -14.98 -19.06
CA LEU A 35 0.90 -14.72 -18.08
C LEU A 35 1.33 -15.16 -16.67
N TYR A 36 1.97 -16.32 -16.56
CA TYR A 36 2.50 -16.82 -15.30
C TYR A 36 3.50 -15.84 -14.68
N LYS A 37 4.47 -15.34 -15.46
CA LYS A 37 5.44 -14.34 -15.00
C LYS A 37 4.80 -13.03 -14.55
N SER A 38 3.76 -12.57 -15.23
CA SER A 38 3.08 -11.32 -14.83
C SER A 38 2.32 -11.46 -13.51
N VAL A 39 1.68 -12.61 -13.27
CA VAL A 39 0.97 -12.91 -12.02
C VAL A 39 1.96 -13.00 -10.85
N TYR A 40 3.07 -13.74 -11.03
CA TYR A 40 4.11 -13.85 -9.99
C TYR A 40 4.78 -12.52 -9.68
N ALA A 41 5.03 -11.68 -10.68
CA ALA A 41 5.59 -10.33 -10.45
C ALA A 41 4.62 -9.41 -9.70
N GLN A 42 3.30 -9.59 -9.87
CA GLN A 42 2.30 -8.87 -9.07
C GLN A 42 2.23 -9.37 -7.63
N GLU A 43 2.27 -10.69 -7.41
CA GLU A 43 2.29 -11.28 -6.06
C GLU A 43 3.57 -10.90 -5.29
N GLU A 44 4.74 -10.93 -5.94
CA GLU A 44 6.01 -10.52 -5.33
C GLU A 44 6.00 -9.04 -4.92
N ASN A 45 5.44 -8.17 -5.75
CA ASN A 45 5.26 -6.77 -5.40
C ASN A 45 4.26 -6.57 -4.24
N GLN A 46 3.11 -7.25 -4.26
CA GLN A 46 2.16 -7.19 -3.14
C GLN A 46 2.76 -7.73 -1.85
N HIS A 47 3.53 -8.82 -1.91
CA HIS A 47 4.20 -9.38 -0.72
C HIS A 47 5.30 -8.45 -0.18
N LYS A 48 6.00 -7.75 -1.05
CA LYS A 48 7.02 -6.75 -0.67
C LYS A 48 6.38 -5.53 0.02
N TYR A 49 5.18 -5.12 -0.39
CA TYR A 49 4.42 -4.04 0.27
C TYR A 49 3.70 -4.52 1.55
N ALA A 50 3.19 -5.75 1.58
CA ALA A 50 2.56 -6.32 2.77
C ALA A 50 3.53 -6.59 3.93
N ALA A 51 4.84 -6.67 3.66
CA ALA A 51 5.87 -6.85 4.68
C ALA A 51 6.41 -5.53 5.26
N LYS A 52 6.04 -4.37 4.68
CA LYS A 52 6.48 -3.07 5.21
C LYS A 52 5.65 -2.68 6.42
N LYS A 53 6.33 -2.19 7.44
CA LYS A 53 5.67 -1.56 8.58
C LYS A 53 4.89 -0.33 8.14
N ARG A 54 3.72 -0.12 8.75
CA ARG A 54 2.84 1.01 8.45
C ARG A 54 2.72 1.93 9.64
N VAL A 55 2.96 3.20 9.41
CA VAL A 55 2.88 4.25 10.43
C VAL A 55 1.87 5.31 9.98
N LEU A 56 0.99 5.69 10.89
CA LEU A 56 0.08 6.81 10.69
C LEU A 56 0.64 8.04 11.41
N PHE A 57 0.91 9.10 10.66
CA PHE A 57 1.22 10.40 11.24
C PHE A 57 -0.02 11.28 11.28
N ILE A 58 -0.41 11.72 12.48
CA ILE A 58 -1.51 12.66 12.69
C ILE A 58 -0.92 13.99 13.14
N SER A 59 -1.09 15.03 12.32
CA SER A 59 -0.65 16.39 12.65
C SER A 59 -1.81 17.24 13.16
N SER A 60 -1.55 18.03 14.18
CA SER A 60 -2.48 19.09 14.65
C SER A 60 -2.76 20.12 13.59
N TYR A 61 -1.78 20.38 12.70
CA TYR A 61 -1.84 21.46 11.73
C TYR A 61 -1.96 20.94 10.31
N SER A 62 -2.31 21.81 9.35
CA SER A 62 -2.30 21.49 7.93
C SER A 62 -0.87 21.31 7.40
N TYR A 63 -0.72 20.63 6.27
CA TYR A 63 0.59 20.49 5.61
C TYR A 63 1.25 21.84 5.26
N ALA A 64 0.44 22.88 5.03
CA ALA A 64 0.93 24.23 4.71
C ALA A 64 1.50 24.99 5.92
N TRP A 65 1.35 24.47 7.14
CA TRP A 65 1.94 25.07 8.33
C TRP A 65 3.45 24.88 8.32
N GLU A 66 4.20 25.94 8.64
CA GLU A 66 5.64 26.03 8.42
C GLU A 66 6.47 24.90 9.05
N THR A 67 6.06 24.35 10.20
CA THR A 67 6.78 23.29 10.92
C THR A 67 6.47 21.88 10.43
N VAL A 68 5.32 21.66 9.77
CA VAL A 68 4.85 20.31 9.40
C VAL A 68 5.73 19.65 8.33
N PRO A 69 6.20 20.33 7.27
CA PRO A 69 7.13 19.74 6.32
C PRO A 69 8.44 19.26 6.98
N GLU A 70 8.96 20.00 7.96
CA GLU A 70 10.17 19.63 8.70
C GLU A 70 9.94 18.43 9.60
N GLN A 71 8.80 18.36 10.29
CA GLN A 71 8.38 17.19 11.07
C GLN A 71 8.33 15.94 10.19
N ILE A 72 7.67 16.03 9.03
CA ILE A 72 7.57 14.92 8.08
C ILE A 72 8.95 14.50 7.56
N ALA A 73 9.82 15.45 7.26
CA ALA A 73 11.18 15.16 6.81
C ALA A 73 11.97 14.41 7.88
N GLY A 74 11.91 14.85 9.13
CA GLY A 74 12.56 14.19 10.26
C GLY A 74 12.03 12.77 10.52
N ILE A 75 10.72 12.56 10.45
CA ILE A 75 10.10 11.24 10.57
C ILE A 75 10.60 10.31 9.45
N LYS A 76 10.64 10.78 8.22
CA LYS A 76 11.14 9.99 7.07
C LYS A 76 12.61 9.62 7.19
N GLU A 77 13.44 10.54 7.70
CA GLU A 77 14.86 10.30 7.91
C GLU A 77 15.09 9.17 8.93
N VAL A 78 14.29 9.14 10.01
CA VAL A 78 14.42 8.13 11.07
C VAL A 78 13.84 6.77 10.65
N LEU A 79 12.68 6.77 10.01
CA LEU A 79 11.95 5.52 9.69
C LEU A 79 12.44 4.81 8.43
N ASN A 80 13.23 5.47 7.60
CA ASN A 80 13.78 5.00 6.32
C ASN A 80 12.72 4.49 5.30
N GLU A 81 13.18 3.84 4.21
CA GLU A 81 12.32 3.39 3.10
C GLU A 81 11.53 2.09 3.40
N ASP A 82 11.77 1.44 4.53
CA ASP A 82 11.11 0.17 4.90
C ASP A 82 9.75 0.37 5.57
N VAL A 83 9.38 1.63 5.81
CA VAL A 83 8.11 2.02 6.44
C VAL A 83 7.22 2.77 5.46
N VAL A 84 5.94 2.41 5.42
CA VAL A 84 4.91 3.19 4.73
C VAL A 84 4.32 4.17 5.71
N ILE A 85 4.32 5.47 5.38
CA ILE A 85 3.79 6.51 6.24
C ILE A 85 2.58 7.15 5.58
N ASP A 86 1.42 7.06 6.24
CA ASP A 86 0.21 7.77 5.87
C ASP A 86 0.05 9.03 6.74
N TYR A 87 -0.53 10.07 6.17
CA TYR A 87 -0.62 11.39 6.81
C TYR A 87 -2.07 11.82 6.98
N LYS A 88 -2.42 12.31 8.18
CA LYS A 88 -3.71 12.96 8.49
C LYS A 88 -3.46 14.30 9.17
N PHE A 89 -4.23 15.29 8.75
CA PHE A 89 -4.09 16.67 9.22
C PHE A 89 -5.40 17.13 9.82
N MET A 90 -5.37 17.59 11.08
CA MET A 90 -6.54 18.12 11.78
C MET A 90 -6.86 19.56 11.40
N ASP A 91 -5.84 20.31 10.95
CA ASP A 91 -5.93 21.75 10.63
C ASP A 91 -6.49 22.61 11.78
N SER A 92 -6.07 22.30 13.01
CA SER A 92 -6.60 22.89 14.24
C SER A 92 -6.36 24.41 14.39
N LYS A 93 -5.56 25.02 13.51
CA LYS A 93 -5.41 26.49 13.46
C LYS A 93 -6.59 27.16 12.78
N ASN A 94 -7.18 26.50 11.78
CA ASN A 94 -8.31 27.01 11.01
C ASN A 94 -9.65 26.42 11.50
N LEU A 95 -9.62 25.18 11.99
CA LEU A 95 -10.78 24.41 12.43
C LEU A 95 -10.73 24.22 13.94
N THR A 96 -11.23 25.23 14.70
CA THR A 96 -11.09 25.31 16.16
C THR A 96 -12.32 24.86 16.95
N SER A 97 -13.42 24.52 16.28
CA SER A 97 -14.66 24.10 16.95
C SER A 97 -14.62 22.64 17.38
N SER A 98 -15.41 22.28 18.39
CA SER A 98 -15.64 20.88 18.77
C SER A 98 -16.21 20.05 17.62
N GLU A 99 -17.05 20.66 16.78
CA GLU A 99 -17.63 20.01 15.61
C GLU A 99 -16.56 19.57 14.61
N SER A 100 -15.49 20.35 14.42
CA SER A 100 -14.39 19.97 13.54
C SER A 100 -13.58 18.78 14.09
N VAL A 101 -13.45 18.65 15.40
CA VAL A 101 -12.85 17.47 16.03
C VAL A 101 -13.73 16.24 15.82
N ASP A 102 -15.06 16.40 15.99
CA ASP A 102 -16.02 15.32 15.74
C ASP A 102 -16.06 14.89 14.26
N ASP A 103 -15.92 15.84 13.33
CA ASP A 103 -15.80 15.55 11.90
C ASP A 103 -14.52 14.78 11.60
N PHE A 104 -13.42 15.18 12.19
CA PHE A 104 -12.15 14.47 12.07
C PHE A 104 -12.27 13.04 12.64
N TYR A 105 -12.90 12.87 13.81
CA TYR A 105 -13.17 11.57 14.41
C TYR A 105 -13.98 10.67 13.45
N ARG A 106 -15.11 11.16 12.91
CA ARG A 106 -15.92 10.40 11.96
C ARG A 106 -15.14 10.00 10.71
N HIS A 107 -14.32 10.92 10.20
CA HIS A 107 -13.43 10.63 9.08
C HIS A 107 -12.42 9.51 9.43
N MET A 108 -11.85 9.57 10.62
CA MET A 108 -10.89 8.55 11.08
C MET A 108 -11.54 7.18 11.28
N VAL A 109 -12.74 7.12 11.84
CA VAL A 109 -13.52 5.87 11.96
C VAL A 109 -13.69 5.21 10.58
N TYR A 110 -14.16 5.98 9.60
CA TYR A 110 -14.33 5.49 8.24
C TYR A 110 -13.00 5.06 7.62
N TYR A 111 -12.00 5.91 7.70
CA TYR A 111 -10.69 5.67 7.07
C TYR A 111 -10.00 4.42 7.62
N LEU A 112 -9.96 4.26 8.95
CA LEU A 112 -9.32 3.11 9.59
C LEU A 112 -10.05 1.79 9.31
N GLY A 113 -11.35 1.84 8.99
CA GLY A 113 -12.12 0.68 8.55
C GLY A 113 -11.81 0.22 7.13
N GLU A 114 -11.23 1.08 6.29
CA GLU A 114 -10.98 0.80 4.87
C GLU A 114 -9.50 0.49 4.55
N VAL A 115 -8.60 0.75 5.48
CA VAL A 115 -7.15 0.55 5.26
C VAL A 115 -6.60 -0.60 6.09
N GLU A 116 -5.47 -1.14 5.65
CA GLU A 116 -4.70 -2.11 6.43
C GLU A 116 -4.27 -1.52 7.79
N PRO A 117 -4.23 -2.31 8.86
CA PRO A 117 -3.85 -1.85 10.19
C PRO A 117 -2.47 -1.16 10.23
N TYR A 118 -2.32 -0.24 11.16
CA TYR A 118 -1.05 0.43 11.44
C TYR A 118 -0.28 -0.28 12.54
N ASP A 119 1.05 -0.32 12.42
CA ASP A 119 1.96 -0.83 13.45
C ASP A 119 2.26 0.21 14.53
N ALA A 120 2.16 1.50 14.20
CA ALA A 120 2.34 2.60 15.13
C ALA A 120 1.65 3.88 14.65
N ILE A 121 1.38 4.78 15.59
CA ILE A 121 0.88 6.13 15.34
C ILE A 121 1.90 7.12 15.87
N ILE A 122 2.20 8.14 15.08
CA ILE A 122 3.00 9.31 15.49
C ILE A 122 2.07 10.51 15.49
N VAL A 123 2.06 11.29 16.56
CA VAL A 123 1.25 12.51 16.67
C VAL A 123 2.14 13.73 16.76
N GLY A 124 1.79 14.76 15.98
CA GLY A 124 2.46 16.06 15.97
C GLY A 124 1.62 17.12 16.64
N ASP A 125 2.16 17.71 17.70
CA ASP A 125 1.59 18.79 18.50
C ASP A 125 0.34 18.42 19.31
N ASP A 126 -0.13 19.36 20.14
CA ASP A 126 -1.07 19.11 21.24
C ASP A 126 -2.45 18.62 20.82
N ALA A 127 -3.02 19.16 19.74
CA ALA A 127 -4.38 18.78 19.33
C ALA A 127 -4.42 17.32 18.82
N ALA A 128 -3.40 16.89 18.06
CA ALA A 128 -3.29 15.51 17.61
C ALA A 128 -2.98 14.56 18.77
N PHE A 129 -2.15 15.00 19.73
CA PHE A 129 -1.87 14.22 20.92
C PHE A 129 -3.13 14.00 21.76
N ASN A 130 -3.86 15.07 22.10
CA ASN A 130 -5.12 14.96 22.85
C ASN A 130 -6.13 14.08 22.11
N PHE A 131 -6.29 14.28 20.81
CA PHE A 131 -7.17 13.44 20.00
C PHE A 131 -6.79 11.95 20.08
N ALA A 132 -5.51 11.64 20.00
CA ALA A 132 -5.06 10.25 20.07
C ALA A 132 -5.25 9.63 21.44
N VAL A 133 -4.98 10.37 22.51
CA VAL A 133 -5.20 9.93 23.90
C VAL A 133 -6.68 9.70 24.17
N ASP A 134 -7.54 10.65 23.81
CA ASP A 134 -8.99 10.57 24.04
C ASP A 134 -9.64 9.39 23.27
N ASN A 135 -9.02 8.96 22.19
CA ASN A 135 -9.51 7.87 21.33
C ASN A 135 -8.65 6.60 21.37
N LYS A 136 -7.72 6.48 22.33
CA LYS A 136 -6.81 5.33 22.44
C LYS A 136 -7.58 4.01 22.48
N ASP A 137 -8.61 3.91 23.30
CA ASP A 137 -9.37 2.66 23.51
C ASP A 137 -10.42 2.37 22.44
N THR A 138 -10.71 3.34 21.57
CA THR A 138 -11.74 3.23 20.54
C THR A 138 -11.15 3.09 19.13
N LEU A 139 -10.39 4.08 18.68
CA LEU A 139 -9.81 4.09 17.33
C LEU A 139 -8.44 3.42 17.24
N PHE A 140 -7.65 3.49 18.32
CA PHE A 140 -6.23 3.15 18.30
C PHE A 140 -5.86 2.01 19.25
N LYS A 141 -6.84 1.18 19.58
CA LYS A 141 -6.66 0.07 20.51
C LYS A 141 -5.50 -0.84 20.06
N ASP A 142 -4.62 -1.12 21.01
CA ASP A 142 -3.45 -1.98 20.84
C ASP A 142 -2.40 -1.43 19.82
N ILE A 143 -2.52 -0.17 19.37
CA ILE A 143 -1.55 0.47 18.52
C ILE A 143 -0.69 1.42 19.36
N PRO A 144 0.64 1.27 19.40
CA PRO A 144 1.51 2.18 20.12
C PRO A 144 1.45 3.59 19.54
N ILE A 145 1.35 4.59 20.42
CA ILE A 145 1.29 6.01 20.07
C ILE A 145 2.56 6.69 20.55
N GLY A 146 3.30 7.29 19.61
CA GLY A 146 4.46 8.13 19.89
C GLY A 146 4.17 9.59 19.61
N THR A 147 4.81 10.50 20.35
CA THR A 147 4.71 11.95 20.11
C THR A 147 5.95 12.45 19.40
N TYR A 148 5.76 13.37 18.44
CA TYR A 148 6.83 14.16 17.88
C TYR A 148 6.68 15.61 18.39
N THR A 149 7.58 16.04 19.24
CA THR A 149 7.71 17.43 19.64
C THR A 149 9.12 17.92 19.29
N LEU A 150 9.23 19.15 18.85
CA LEU A 150 10.53 19.75 18.50
C LEU A 150 11.49 19.88 19.70
N LYS A 151 11.08 19.44 20.91
CA LYS A 151 11.87 19.62 22.13
C LYS A 151 12.33 18.35 22.82
N GLU A 152 11.65 17.21 22.73
CA GLU A 152 12.10 15.93 23.29
C GLU A 152 11.15 14.80 22.90
N SER A 153 11.70 13.64 22.53
CA SER A 153 10.91 12.43 22.33
C SER A 153 10.48 11.88 23.70
N VAL A 154 9.21 12.00 24.04
CA VAL A 154 8.65 11.33 25.20
C VAL A 154 7.95 10.07 24.74
N TYR A 155 8.49 8.92 25.14
CA TYR A 155 7.78 7.65 25.02
C TYR A 155 6.83 7.53 26.22
N ILE A 156 5.57 7.26 25.95
CA ILE A 156 4.62 6.87 26.99
C ILE A 156 4.62 5.34 26.98
N ASP A 157 5.42 4.75 27.87
CA ASP A 157 5.29 3.32 28.21
C ASP A 157 4.06 3.12 29.10
N ASP A 158 3.36 2.01 28.87
CA ASP A 158 2.20 1.55 29.65
C ASP A 158 2.56 1.21 31.10
#